data_f456f81add154be4dbc1eaf9eea43705
#
_entry.id   f456f81add154be4dbc1eaf9eea43705
#
_cell.length_a   1.000
_cell.length_b   1.000
_cell.length_c   1.000
_cell.angle_alpha   90.00
_cell.angle_beta   90.00
_cell.angle_gamma   90.00
#
_symmetry.space_group_name_H-M   'P 1'
#
loop_
_entity.id
_entity.type
_entity.pdbx_description
1 polymer ?
#
loop_
_entity_poly.entity_id
_entity_poly.type
_entity_poly.pdbx_seq_one_letter_code
_entity_poly.pdbx_strand_id
1 'polypeptide(L)'
;MTRLAHVIDTFATDFRAQYRDRLTADHLRALAAMKHCRSEASPRMQVACTACTHRSLVPHSCGHRHCPHCQHHESQQWLERQTRRLVPADYFLITFTLPAEFRGLAAAHPRSTYDLLLRGAWETVRAFSQNDRQLAGTPGAIAVLHTHTRRLDYHPHVHLVVPAAAVDAEQKRWRTKRRRGKGYLFNPFAWEL
;
A
#
# COMPACT_ATOMS: atom_id res chain seq x y z
N MET A 1 6.06 -25.99 7.27
CA MET A 1 5.94 -24.53 7.03
C MET A 1 5.57 -23.85 8.37
N THR A 2 6.38 -22.94 8.87
CA THR A 2 6.16 -22.27 10.17
C THR A 2 4.97 -21.34 10.06
N ARG A 3 3.97 -21.48 10.91
CA ARG A 3 2.80 -20.60 10.95
C ARG A 3 3.13 -19.37 11.79
N LEU A 4 2.69 -18.18 11.36
CA LEU A 4 2.86 -16.93 12.13
C LEU A 4 2.31 -17.04 13.56
N ALA A 5 1.18 -17.73 13.73
CA ALA A 5 0.62 -18.00 15.05
C ALA A 5 1.61 -18.70 16.00
N HIS A 6 2.37 -19.67 15.48
CA HIS A 6 3.41 -20.37 16.26
C HIS A 6 4.57 -19.44 16.65
N VAL A 7 5.03 -18.60 15.72
CA VAL A 7 6.06 -17.60 16.02
C VAL A 7 5.59 -16.63 17.13
N ILE A 8 4.36 -16.13 17.00
CA ILE A 8 3.77 -15.24 18.01
C ILE A 8 3.69 -15.97 19.36
N ASP A 9 3.23 -17.21 19.37
CA ASP A 9 3.08 -17.99 20.60
C ASP A 9 4.42 -18.21 21.30
N THR A 10 5.46 -18.57 20.54
CA THR A 10 6.80 -18.80 21.07
C THR A 10 7.42 -17.56 21.71
N PHE A 11 7.25 -16.39 21.08
CA PHE A 11 7.96 -15.18 21.49
C PHE A 11 7.08 -14.14 22.21
N ALA A 12 5.77 -14.39 22.37
CA ALA A 12 4.85 -13.37 22.90
C ALA A 12 5.17 -12.93 24.33
N THR A 13 5.64 -13.83 25.19
CA THR A 13 5.94 -13.54 26.58
C THR A 13 7.13 -12.60 26.68
N ASP A 14 8.25 -12.96 26.06
CA ASP A 14 9.48 -12.17 26.07
C ASP A 14 9.29 -10.83 25.36
N PHE A 15 8.58 -10.83 24.24
CA PHE A 15 8.25 -9.62 23.51
C PHE A 15 7.42 -8.64 24.35
N ARG A 16 6.40 -9.14 25.08
CA ARG A 16 5.58 -8.29 25.98
C ARG A 16 6.38 -7.77 27.15
N ALA A 17 7.28 -8.56 27.72
CA ALA A 17 8.15 -8.13 28.81
C ALA A 17 9.12 -7.05 28.33
N GLN A 18 9.79 -7.27 27.20
CA GLN A 18 10.78 -6.35 26.64
C GLN A 18 10.21 -5.01 26.19
N TYR A 19 8.98 -5.00 25.63
CA TYR A 19 8.37 -3.81 25.06
C TYR A 19 7.17 -3.28 25.83
N ARG A 20 7.04 -3.66 27.11
CA ARG A 20 5.88 -3.37 27.98
C ARG A 20 5.40 -1.92 27.87
N ASP A 21 6.31 -0.97 27.99
CA ASP A 21 6.01 0.47 28.05
C ASP A 21 5.73 1.10 26.66
N ARG A 22 5.94 0.31 25.60
CA ARG A 22 5.74 0.73 24.20
C ARG A 22 4.54 0.08 23.54
N LEU A 23 3.96 -0.93 24.18
CA LEU A 23 2.81 -1.67 23.64
C LEU A 23 1.50 -0.97 23.99
N THR A 24 0.74 -0.63 22.96
CA THR A 24 -0.62 -0.09 23.11
C THR A 24 -1.64 -1.24 23.14
N ALA A 25 -2.88 -0.92 23.57
CA ALA A 25 -3.98 -1.87 23.51
C ALA A 25 -4.23 -2.38 22.07
N ASP A 26 -3.99 -1.55 21.06
CA ASP A 26 -4.14 -1.93 19.64
C ASP A 26 -3.07 -2.94 19.22
N HIS A 27 -1.83 -2.78 19.66
CA HIS A 27 -0.77 -3.77 19.41
C HIS A 27 -1.11 -5.12 20.02
N LEU A 28 -1.62 -5.13 21.25
CA LEU A 28 -2.01 -6.36 21.93
C LEU A 28 -3.22 -7.04 21.25
N ARG A 29 -4.21 -6.27 20.81
CA ARG A 29 -5.34 -6.79 20.02
C ARG A 29 -4.88 -7.39 18.68
N ALA A 30 -3.95 -6.74 17.99
CA ALA A 30 -3.40 -7.22 16.74
C ALA A 30 -2.65 -8.56 16.93
N LEU A 31 -1.79 -8.65 17.94
CA LEU A 31 -1.07 -9.88 18.28
C LEU A 31 -2.03 -11.03 18.62
N ALA A 32 -3.05 -10.75 19.45
CA ALA A 32 -4.06 -11.74 19.79
C ALA A 32 -4.83 -12.25 18.56
N ALA A 33 -5.28 -11.34 17.69
CA ALA A 33 -5.98 -11.70 16.47
C ALA A 33 -5.12 -12.56 15.53
N MET A 34 -3.85 -12.20 15.36
CA MET A 34 -2.91 -12.97 14.52
C MET A 34 -2.57 -14.34 15.11
N LYS A 35 -2.41 -14.43 16.43
CA LYS A 35 -2.17 -15.69 17.15
C LYS A 35 -3.32 -16.67 16.94
N HIS A 36 -4.56 -16.20 17.00
CA HIS A 36 -5.75 -17.04 16.84
C HIS A 36 -6.17 -17.24 15.37
N CYS A 37 -5.54 -16.55 14.42
CA CYS A 37 -5.94 -16.60 13.02
C CYS A 37 -5.85 -18.01 12.44
N ARG A 38 -7.00 -18.55 12.00
CA ARG A 38 -7.13 -19.88 11.40
C ARG A 38 -6.55 -21.01 12.26
N SER A 39 -6.53 -20.82 13.56
CA SER A 39 -6.18 -21.86 14.54
C SER A 39 -7.44 -22.64 14.96
N GLU A 40 -7.24 -23.65 15.79
CA GLU A 40 -8.36 -24.41 16.38
C GLU A 40 -9.22 -23.56 17.33
N ALA A 41 -8.63 -22.50 17.90
CA ALA A 41 -9.34 -21.52 18.73
C ALA A 41 -10.20 -20.53 17.90
N SER A 42 -10.07 -20.54 16.56
CA SER A 42 -10.92 -19.69 15.71
C SER A 42 -12.32 -20.28 15.58
N PRO A 43 -13.34 -19.44 15.45
CA PRO A 43 -14.66 -19.89 14.98
C PRO A 43 -14.50 -20.69 13.69
N ARG A 44 -15.35 -21.69 13.50
CA ARG A 44 -15.33 -22.52 12.29
C ARG A 44 -16.51 -22.20 11.40
N MET A 45 -16.28 -22.21 10.08
CA MET A 45 -17.34 -22.14 9.10
C MET A 45 -17.46 -23.47 8.33
N GLN A 46 -18.67 -23.84 8.01
CA GLN A 46 -18.92 -24.99 7.16
C GLN A 46 -18.79 -24.56 5.70
N VAL A 47 -17.94 -25.25 4.96
CA VAL A 47 -17.77 -25.08 3.52
C VAL A 47 -18.38 -26.32 2.84
N ALA A 48 -19.23 -26.10 1.86
CA ALA A 48 -19.86 -27.14 1.06
C ALA A 48 -19.35 -27.04 -0.38
N CYS A 49 -19.03 -28.19 -0.98
CA CYS A 49 -18.72 -28.24 -2.40
C CYS A 49 -20.01 -28.02 -3.22
N THR A 50 -19.92 -27.22 -4.26
CA THR A 50 -21.06 -27.00 -5.17
C THR A 50 -21.23 -28.11 -6.21
N ALA A 51 -20.19 -28.95 -6.40
CA ALA A 51 -20.17 -30.03 -7.39
C ALA A 51 -20.42 -31.43 -6.79
N CYS A 52 -20.36 -31.58 -5.45
CA CYS A 52 -20.59 -32.87 -4.77
C CYS A 52 -21.11 -32.63 -3.34
N THR A 53 -21.37 -33.71 -2.61
CA THR A 53 -21.90 -33.69 -1.23
C THR A 53 -20.85 -33.39 -0.16
N HIS A 54 -19.58 -33.15 -0.55
CA HIS A 54 -18.51 -32.93 0.41
C HIS A 54 -18.71 -31.65 1.21
N ARG A 55 -18.58 -31.77 2.53
CA ARG A 55 -18.62 -30.64 3.49
C ARG A 55 -17.41 -30.73 4.40
N SER A 56 -16.81 -29.58 4.70
CA SER A 56 -15.70 -29.49 5.65
C SER A 56 -15.87 -28.30 6.57
N LEU A 57 -15.30 -28.40 7.78
CA LEU A 57 -15.24 -27.30 8.73
C LEU A 57 -13.84 -26.67 8.62
N VAL A 58 -13.80 -25.39 8.25
CA VAL A 58 -12.54 -24.66 8.14
C VAL A 58 -12.49 -23.53 9.19
N PRO A 59 -11.32 -23.29 9.81
CA PRO A 59 -11.19 -22.21 10.77
C PRO A 59 -11.40 -20.85 10.09
N HIS A 60 -12.11 -19.97 10.75
CA HIS A 60 -12.38 -18.62 10.27
C HIS A 60 -11.11 -17.75 10.25
N SER A 61 -11.02 -16.84 9.31
CA SER A 61 -9.96 -15.84 9.27
C SER A 61 -10.20 -14.78 10.34
N CYS A 62 -9.13 -14.17 10.88
CA CYS A 62 -9.28 -13.09 11.86
C CYS A 62 -9.73 -11.76 11.25
N GLY A 63 -9.64 -11.59 9.93
CA GLY A 63 -9.95 -10.33 9.22
C GLY A 63 -9.08 -9.14 9.63
N HIS A 64 -8.09 -9.32 10.51
CA HIS A 64 -7.33 -8.20 11.06
C HIS A 64 -6.39 -7.61 10.02
N ARG A 65 -6.38 -6.27 9.89
CA ARG A 65 -5.59 -5.55 8.88
C ARG A 65 -4.07 -5.78 8.97
N HIS A 66 -3.55 -6.15 10.12
CA HIS A 66 -2.13 -6.46 10.31
C HIS A 66 -1.80 -7.94 10.12
N CYS A 67 -2.80 -8.80 9.90
CA CYS A 67 -2.54 -10.21 9.66
C CYS A 67 -2.13 -10.44 8.20
N PRO A 68 -0.86 -10.81 7.92
CA PRO A 68 -0.41 -10.99 6.56
C PRO A 68 -1.13 -12.13 5.84
N HIS A 69 -1.61 -13.11 6.60
CA HIS A 69 -2.37 -14.23 6.06
C HIS A 69 -3.77 -13.81 5.56
N CYS A 70 -4.47 -12.96 6.31
CA CYS A 70 -5.79 -12.45 5.91
C CYS A 70 -5.67 -11.40 4.81
N GLN A 71 -4.65 -10.54 4.89
CA GLN A 71 -4.44 -9.46 3.93
C GLN A 71 -3.95 -9.97 2.57
N HIS A 72 -3.44 -11.21 2.48
CA HIS A 72 -3.00 -11.75 1.19
C HIS A 72 -4.13 -11.77 0.15
N HIS A 73 -5.30 -12.28 0.51
CA HIS A 73 -6.45 -12.33 -0.39
C HIS A 73 -6.92 -10.94 -0.83
N GLU A 74 -7.05 -10.02 0.12
CA GLU A 74 -7.42 -8.63 -0.15
C GLU A 74 -6.40 -7.94 -1.09
N SER A 75 -5.11 -8.18 -0.84
CA SER A 75 -4.03 -7.65 -1.67
C SER A 75 -4.07 -8.19 -3.10
N GLN A 76 -4.35 -9.47 -3.28
CA GLN A 76 -4.49 -10.09 -4.60
C GLN A 76 -5.70 -9.51 -5.36
N GLN A 77 -6.85 -9.41 -4.73
CA GLN A 77 -8.03 -8.80 -5.34
C GLN A 77 -7.79 -7.32 -5.70
N TRP A 78 -7.11 -6.58 -4.83
CA TRP A 78 -6.73 -5.20 -5.12
C TRP A 78 -5.82 -5.14 -6.35
N LEU A 79 -4.78 -5.98 -6.40
CA LEU A 79 -3.85 -6.06 -7.52
C LEU A 79 -4.56 -6.36 -8.84
N GLU A 80 -5.46 -7.36 -8.85
CA GLU A 80 -6.26 -7.69 -10.03
C GLU A 80 -7.11 -6.51 -10.51
N ARG A 81 -7.78 -5.81 -9.57
CA ARG A 81 -8.57 -4.62 -9.90
C ARG A 81 -7.70 -3.51 -10.52
N GLN A 82 -6.49 -3.27 -9.98
CA GLN A 82 -5.59 -2.26 -10.53
C GLN A 82 -5.03 -2.70 -11.88
N THR A 83 -4.65 -3.96 -12.05
CA THR A 83 -4.14 -4.49 -13.32
C THR A 83 -5.14 -4.33 -14.46
N ARG A 84 -6.44 -4.52 -14.20
CA ARG A 84 -7.50 -4.30 -15.20
C ARG A 84 -7.67 -2.83 -15.61
N ARG A 85 -7.13 -1.90 -14.82
CA ARG A 85 -7.19 -0.45 -15.10
C ARG A 85 -5.94 0.08 -15.79
N LEU A 86 -4.95 -0.78 -16.00
CA LEU A 86 -3.73 -0.38 -16.69
C LEU A 86 -4.05 0.00 -18.14
N VAL A 87 -3.44 1.08 -18.56
CA VAL A 87 -3.56 1.59 -19.92
C VAL A 87 -2.30 1.22 -20.73
N PRO A 88 -2.35 1.14 -22.06
CA PRO A 88 -1.21 0.77 -22.91
C PRO A 88 -0.20 1.92 -23.02
N ALA A 89 0.55 2.14 -21.95
CA ALA A 89 1.61 3.15 -21.84
C ALA A 89 2.77 2.63 -20.99
N ASP A 90 3.95 3.25 -21.09
CA ASP A 90 5.04 3.01 -20.15
C ASP A 90 4.64 3.47 -18.75
N TYR A 91 5.11 2.78 -17.72
CA TYR A 91 4.83 3.14 -16.33
C TYR A 91 6.10 3.54 -15.58
N PHE A 92 5.95 4.51 -14.70
CA PHE A 92 7.02 5.04 -13.86
C PHE A 92 6.63 4.93 -12.39
N LEU A 93 7.60 4.56 -11.56
CA LEU A 93 7.49 4.61 -10.12
C LEU A 93 8.13 5.90 -9.62
N ILE A 94 7.31 6.78 -9.04
CA ILE A 94 7.75 8.05 -8.45
C ILE A 94 7.60 7.93 -6.93
N THR A 95 8.64 8.29 -6.18
CA THR A 95 8.62 8.19 -4.73
C THR A 95 8.75 9.58 -4.11
N PHE A 96 7.82 9.91 -3.21
CA PHE A 96 7.86 11.10 -2.37
C PHE A 96 8.13 10.70 -0.94
N THR A 97 9.19 11.21 -0.35
CA THR A 97 9.60 10.89 1.02
C THR A 97 9.39 12.07 1.95
N LEU A 98 9.03 11.77 3.19
CA LEU A 98 9.01 12.78 4.24
C LEU A 98 10.44 12.95 4.80
N PRO A 99 10.98 14.18 4.91
CA PRO A 99 12.24 14.45 5.55
C PRO A 99 12.30 13.91 6.99
N ALA A 100 13.49 13.52 7.45
CA ALA A 100 13.67 12.86 8.75
C ALA A 100 13.16 13.72 9.91
N GLU A 101 13.32 15.03 9.79
CA GLU A 101 12.94 16.05 10.77
C GLU A 101 11.44 16.06 11.07
N PHE A 102 10.62 15.69 10.08
CA PHE A 102 9.16 15.64 10.22
C PHE A 102 8.62 14.28 10.69
N ARG A 103 9.46 13.28 10.91
CA ARG A 103 9.00 11.94 11.33
C ARG A 103 8.31 11.96 12.69
N GLY A 104 8.83 12.77 13.64
CA GLY A 104 8.20 12.95 14.95
C GLY A 104 6.80 13.56 14.84
N LEU A 105 6.64 14.60 14.03
CA LEU A 105 5.35 15.21 13.74
C LEU A 105 4.38 14.21 13.06
N ALA A 106 4.88 13.44 12.11
CA ALA A 106 4.09 12.43 11.41
C ALA A 106 3.62 11.31 12.36
N ALA A 107 4.44 10.93 13.33
CA ALA A 107 4.05 9.95 14.34
C ALA A 107 2.97 10.49 15.30
N ALA A 108 3.06 11.78 15.66
CA ALA A 108 2.08 12.44 16.52
C ALA A 108 0.75 12.74 15.80
N HIS A 109 0.82 13.08 14.50
CA HIS A 109 -0.34 13.46 13.69
C HIS A 109 -0.41 12.68 12.36
N PRO A 110 -0.51 11.34 12.39
CA PRO A 110 -0.34 10.51 11.21
C PRO A 110 -1.37 10.81 10.11
N ARG A 111 -2.65 10.98 10.49
CA ARG A 111 -3.73 11.21 9.52
C ARG A 111 -3.48 12.47 8.69
N SER A 112 -3.28 13.59 9.34
CA SER A 112 -3.06 14.89 8.66
C SER A 112 -1.79 14.89 7.82
N THR A 113 -0.71 14.29 8.33
CA THR A 113 0.57 14.20 7.62
C THR A 113 0.48 13.30 6.39
N TYR A 114 -0.18 12.16 6.50
CA TYR A 114 -0.34 11.24 5.36
C TYR A 114 -1.25 11.82 4.28
N ASP A 115 -2.33 12.50 4.67
CA ASP A 115 -3.23 13.19 3.74
C ASP A 115 -2.49 14.32 3.00
N LEU A 116 -1.64 15.08 3.70
CA LEU A 116 -0.82 16.13 3.09
C LEU A 116 0.21 15.51 2.12
N LEU A 117 0.90 14.45 2.53
CA LEU A 117 1.90 13.78 1.70
C LEU A 117 1.28 13.21 0.41
N LEU A 118 0.13 12.57 0.52
CA LEU A 118 -0.60 12.02 -0.64
C LEU A 118 -1.07 13.14 -1.59
N ARG A 119 -1.65 14.21 -1.04
CA ARG A 119 -2.10 15.37 -1.83
C ARG A 119 -0.94 16.08 -2.49
N GLY A 120 0.12 16.37 -1.75
CA GLY A 120 1.31 17.03 -2.31
C GLY A 120 1.97 16.23 -3.40
N ALA A 121 2.10 14.93 -3.23
CA ALA A 121 2.61 14.03 -4.25
C ALA A 121 1.75 14.02 -5.52
N TRP A 122 0.44 13.96 -5.37
CA TRP A 122 -0.50 14.02 -6.49
C TRP A 122 -0.46 15.37 -7.22
N GLU A 123 -0.55 16.49 -6.49
CA GLU A 123 -0.53 17.82 -7.08
C GLU A 123 0.76 18.09 -7.84
N THR A 124 1.89 17.64 -7.31
CA THR A 124 3.19 17.72 -7.99
C THR A 124 3.16 16.99 -9.33
N VAL A 125 2.76 15.72 -9.34
CA VAL A 125 2.70 14.92 -10.57
C VAL A 125 1.71 15.51 -11.57
N ARG A 126 0.57 16.02 -11.09
CA ARG A 126 -0.45 16.67 -11.90
C ARG A 126 0.10 17.93 -12.57
N ALA A 127 0.75 18.80 -11.80
CA ALA A 127 1.34 20.03 -12.32
C ALA A 127 2.42 19.75 -13.39
N PHE A 128 3.32 18.80 -13.11
CA PHE A 128 4.33 18.39 -14.10
C PHE A 128 3.72 17.83 -15.37
N SER A 129 2.65 17.04 -15.27
CA SER A 129 1.97 16.48 -16.45
C SER A 129 1.28 17.56 -17.28
N GLN A 130 0.65 18.53 -16.62
CA GLN A 130 -0.01 19.65 -17.30
C GLN A 130 0.98 20.57 -18.02
N ASN A 131 2.16 20.78 -17.43
CA ASN A 131 3.23 21.61 -17.98
C ASN A 131 4.13 20.86 -18.99
N ASP A 132 4.05 19.53 -19.08
CA ASP A 132 4.82 18.76 -20.06
C ASP A 132 4.23 18.95 -21.46
N ARG A 133 5.07 19.34 -22.42
CA ARG A 133 4.63 19.64 -23.82
C ARG A 133 4.00 18.45 -24.53
N GLN A 134 4.35 17.21 -24.16
CA GLN A 134 3.82 16.01 -24.82
C GLN A 134 2.55 15.51 -24.13
N LEU A 135 2.47 15.59 -22.80
CA LEU A 135 1.32 15.15 -22.03
C LEU A 135 0.23 16.22 -21.97
N ALA A 136 0.57 17.43 -21.55
CA ALA A 136 -0.31 18.60 -21.48
C ALA A 136 -1.75 18.25 -21.05
N GLY A 137 -1.87 17.47 -19.98
CA GLY A 137 -3.19 16.97 -19.52
C GLY A 137 -3.13 16.38 -18.12
N THR A 138 -4.26 15.87 -17.67
CA THR A 138 -4.40 15.24 -16.35
C THR A 138 -3.91 13.79 -16.40
N PRO A 139 -2.89 13.41 -15.62
CA PRO A 139 -2.38 12.05 -15.54
C PRO A 139 -3.29 11.14 -14.71
N GLY A 140 -3.10 9.84 -14.81
CA GLY A 140 -3.57 8.88 -13.82
C GLY A 140 -2.45 8.51 -12.85
N ALA A 141 -2.79 8.05 -11.64
CA ALA A 141 -1.83 7.47 -10.72
C ALA A 141 -2.46 6.44 -9.79
N ILE A 142 -1.67 5.46 -9.36
CA ILE A 142 -1.97 4.60 -8.23
C ILE A 142 -1.02 5.01 -7.12
N ALA A 143 -1.56 5.51 -6.00
CA ALA A 143 -0.77 5.95 -4.85
C ALA A 143 -0.79 4.89 -3.75
N VAL A 144 0.38 4.54 -3.22
CA VAL A 144 0.52 3.61 -2.10
C VAL A 144 1.36 4.27 -1.02
N LEU A 145 0.78 4.43 0.17
CA LEU A 145 1.49 4.92 1.35
C LEU A 145 2.25 3.78 2.00
N HIS A 146 3.55 3.98 2.19
CA HIS A 146 4.40 3.15 3.04
C HIS A 146 4.81 3.95 4.27
N THR A 147 4.81 3.33 5.43
CA THR A 147 5.13 3.99 6.69
C THR A 147 6.46 3.54 7.29
N HIS A 148 7.06 2.47 6.76
CA HIS A 148 8.28 1.89 7.28
C HIS A 148 9.25 1.50 6.15
N THR A 149 10.55 1.54 6.46
CA THR A 149 11.59 0.98 5.62
C THR A 149 11.58 -0.56 5.68
N ARG A 150 12.43 -1.22 4.88
CA ARG A 150 12.65 -2.68 4.97
C ARG A 150 13.24 -3.11 6.34
N ARG A 151 13.89 -2.20 7.06
CA ARG A 151 14.42 -2.41 8.42
C ARG A 151 13.38 -2.10 9.51
N LEU A 152 12.15 -1.80 9.12
CA LEU A 152 11.04 -1.41 9.99
C LEU A 152 11.22 -0.04 10.69
N ASP A 153 12.19 0.78 10.27
CA ASP A 153 12.29 2.16 10.74
C ASP A 153 11.08 2.96 10.23
N TYR A 154 10.52 3.80 11.10
CA TYR A 154 9.42 4.67 10.71
C TYR A 154 9.89 5.72 9.69
N HIS A 155 9.38 5.61 8.49
CA HIS A 155 9.76 6.43 7.34
C HIS A 155 8.59 6.58 6.37
N PRO A 156 7.65 7.48 6.65
CA PRO A 156 6.51 7.70 5.76
C PRO A 156 6.94 8.16 4.37
N HIS A 157 6.45 7.49 3.36
CA HIS A 157 6.69 7.81 1.95
C HIS A 157 5.55 7.28 1.08
N VAL A 158 5.35 7.92 -0.06
CA VAL A 158 4.33 7.55 -1.03
C VAL A 158 5.00 7.09 -2.31
N HIS A 159 4.61 5.93 -2.78
CA HIS A 159 4.89 5.47 -4.13
C HIS A 159 3.71 5.79 -5.05
N LEU A 160 3.99 6.47 -6.15
CA LEU A 160 3.04 6.72 -7.22
C LEU A 160 3.45 5.89 -8.44
N VAL A 161 2.57 5.00 -8.89
CA VAL A 161 2.69 4.32 -10.18
C VAL A 161 1.94 5.15 -11.20
N VAL A 162 2.66 5.78 -12.12
CA VAL A 162 2.14 6.79 -13.04
C VAL A 162 2.36 6.32 -14.48
N PRO A 163 1.32 6.23 -15.33
CA PRO A 163 1.52 5.98 -16.74
C PRO A 163 2.14 7.20 -17.43
N ALA A 164 2.98 6.99 -18.42
CA ALA A 164 3.44 8.03 -19.33
C ALA A 164 2.31 8.48 -20.28
N ALA A 165 1.19 8.88 -19.67
CA ALA A 165 -0.04 9.18 -20.37
C ALA A 165 -0.87 10.18 -19.58
N ALA A 166 -1.64 11.00 -20.30
CA ALA A 166 -2.55 11.98 -19.73
C ALA A 166 -3.81 12.13 -20.58
N VAL A 167 -4.87 12.59 -19.96
CA VAL A 167 -6.13 12.95 -20.62
C VAL A 167 -6.22 14.45 -20.75
N ASP A 168 -6.35 14.92 -21.97
CA ASP A 168 -6.77 16.27 -22.28
C ASP A 168 -8.31 16.29 -22.31
N ALA A 169 -8.90 16.79 -21.23
CA ALA A 169 -10.35 16.78 -21.07
C ALA A 169 -11.07 17.72 -22.05
N GLU A 170 -10.43 18.84 -22.44
CA GLU A 170 -11.02 19.82 -23.36
C GLU A 170 -11.10 19.27 -24.78
N GLN A 171 -10.00 18.66 -25.25
CA GLN A 171 -9.92 18.07 -26.57
C GLN A 171 -10.42 16.63 -26.63
N LYS A 172 -10.80 16.04 -25.47
CA LYS A 172 -11.21 14.62 -25.34
C LYS A 172 -10.16 13.68 -25.96
N ARG A 173 -8.90 13.99 -25.76
CA ARG A 173 -7.77 13.26 -26.34
C ARG A 173 -6.98 12.55 -25.27
N TRP A 174 -6.54 11.37 -25.60
CA TRP A 174 -5.55 10.59 -24.89
C TRP A 174 -4.16 10.89 -25.47
N ARG A 175 -3.20 11.29 -24.64
CA ARG A 175 -1.83 11.57 -25.00
C ARG A 175 -0.90 10.61 -24.30
N THR A 176 0.13 10.13 -25.00
CA THR A 176 1.16 9.26 -24.46
C THR A 176 2.54 9.82 -24.74
N LYS A 177 3.46 9.54 -23.84
CA LYS A 177 4.86 9.88 -23.96
C LYS A 177 5.68 8.61 -23.97
N ARG A 178 6.44 8.36 -25.04
CA ARG A 178 7.30 7.19 -25.14
C ARG A 178 8.63 7.43 -24.44
N ARG A 179 9.11 6.40 -23.76
CA ARG A 179 10.45 6.40 -23.14
C ARG A 179 11.51 6.54 -24.23
N ARG A 180 12.44 7.48 -24.06
CA ARG A 180 13.63 7.63 -24.91
C ARG A 180 14.87 7.35 -24.06
N GLY A 181 15.63 6.32 -24.38
CA GLY A 181 16.86 5.94 -23.66
C GLY A 181 16.62 5.53 -22.20
N LYS A 182 17.42 6.06 -21.25
CA LYS A 182 17.25 5.86 -19.80
C LYS A 182 16.04 6.62 -19.23
N GLY A 183 15.25 7.18 -20.05
CA GLY A 183 14.08 8.05 -19.96
C GLY A 183 13.46 8.29 -18.61
N TYR A 184 13.25 9.57 -18.33
CA TYR A 184 12.45 10.05 -17.22
C TYR A 184 11.03 10.37 -17.73
N LEU A 185 10.04 10.25 -16.87
CA LEU A 185 8.66 10.65 -17.18
C LEU A 185 8.59 12.16 -17.44
N PHE A 186 9.27 12.94 -16.62
CA PHE A 186 9.37 14.39 -16.73
C PHE A 186 10.83 14.81 -16.94
N ASN A 187 11.02 15.98 -17.56
CA ASN A 187 12.36 16.53 -17.71
C ASN A 187 12.94 16.87 -16.32
N PRO A 188 14.11 16.34 -15.92
CA PRO A 188 14.71 16.63 -14.62
C PRO A 188 15.12 18.12 -14.45
N PHE A 189 15.20 18.88 -15.52
CA PHE A 189 15.53 20.32 -15.50
C PHE A 189 14.30 21.24 -15.58
N ALA A 190 13.09 20.70 -15.54
CA ALA A 190 11.85 21.51 -15.52
C ALA A 190 11.54 22.15 -14.15
N TRP A 191 12.57 22.39 -13.32
CA TRP A 191 12.42 23.02 -12.00
C TRP A 191 12.54 24.57 -12.06
N GLU A 192 12.72 25.13 -13.22
CA GLU A 192 12.61 26.59 -13.40
C GLU A 192 11.12 26.95 -13.48
N LEU A 193 10.60 27.32 -12.33
CA LEU A 193 9.31 28.00 -12.19
C LEU A 193 9.48 29.48 -12.40
#